data_904b7c979dcafa0db3b50b92012c7454
#
_entry.id   904b7c979dcafa0db3b50b92012c7454
#
_cell.length_a   1.000
_cell.length_b   1.000
_cell.length_c   1.000
_cell.angle_alpha   90.00
_cell.angle_beta   90.00
_cell.angle_gamma   90.00
#
_symmetry.space_group_name_H-M   'P 1'
#
loop_
_entity.id
_entity.type
_entity.pdbx_description
1 polymer ?
#
loop_
_entity_poly.entity_id
_entity_poly.type
_entity_poly.pdbx_seq_one_letter_code
_entity_poly.pdbx_strand_id
1 'polypeptide(L)'
;MMNTTCYRLVVCEKPSVARSIAAVLGAGRREDGFLSGGGYLVSWCFGHLAELSDADAYDEKYGKWRREDLPILPDSWQYTVAQDKQKQMNTLRALMHRDDVYEVVNACDAGREGELIFRTAYNLNNCRKRVKRLWISSMEDAAILHGFDNLRDGAEYDNLYASALCRSKADWLVGIQRHPPVFRDVPPHPERGARGIAHACAAGAAGSGNKRLSAGDFLHGQSYFRYLFRRGRKIQGQSGSRSAEGKM
;
A
#
# COMPACT_ATOMS: atom_id res chain seq x y z
N MET A 1 -15.07 18.14 -38.23
CA MET A 1 -14.09 17.96 -37.12
C MET A 1 -14.89 17.40 -35.97
N MET A 2 -14.68 16.14 -35.59
CA MET A 2 -15.29 15.58 -34.38
C MET A 2 -14.68 16.27 -33.18
N ASN A 3 -15.48 17.00 -32.41
CA ASN A 3 -15.04 17.53 -31.10
C ASN A 3 -14.77 16.33 -30.19
N THR A 4 -13.53 15.92 -30.13
CA THR A 4 -13.12 14.88 -29.17
C THR A 4 -13.17 15.52 -27.79
N THR A 5 -14.22 15.22 -27.04
CA THR A 5 -14.34 15.69 -25.65
C THR A 5 -13.24 15.01 -24.84
N CYS A 6 -12.28 15.78 -24.36
CA CYS A 6 -11.23 15.28 -23.48
C CYS A 6 -11.72 15.28 -22.04
N TYR A 7 -11.44 14.21 -21.32
CA TYR A 7 -11.87 14.01 -19.94
C TYR A 7 -10.70 14.02 -18.96
N ARG A 8 -10.99 14.50 -17.76
CA ARG A 8 -10.15 14.30 -16.58
C ARG A 8 -10.74 13.18 -15.75
N LEU A 9 -9.95 12.12 -15.49
CA LEU A 9 -10.39 11.01 -14.63
C LEU A 9 -10.10 11.34 -13.17
N VAL A 10 -11.14 11.32 -12.35
CA VAL A 10 -11.03 11.51 -10.89
C VAL A 10 -11.23 10.16 -10.21
N VAL A 11 -10.29 9.75 -9.37
CA VAL A 11 -10.36 8.49 -8.62
C VAL A 11 -10.46 8.78 -7.14
N CYS A 12 -11.58 8.40 -6.54
CA CYS A 12 -11.89 8.58 -5.12
C CYS A 12 -11.66 7.29 -4.33
N GLU A 13 -11.55 7.39 -3.01
CA GLU A 13 -11.43 6.20 -2.15
C GLU A 13 -12.72 5.41 -2.04
N LYS A 14 -13.87 6.12 -1.98
CA LYS A 14 -15.20 5.54 -1.72
C LYS A 14 -16.26 6.08 -2.67
N PRO A 15 -17.32 5.29 -2.94
CA PRO A 15 -18.42 5.73 -3.81
C PRO A 15 -19.15 6.98 -3.29
N SER A 16 -19.22 7.17 -1.97
CA SER A 16 -19.86 8.35 -1.37
C SER A 16 -19.12 9.63 -1.71
N VAL A 17 -17.79 9.63 -1.55
CA VAL A 17 -16.90 10.74 -1.90
C VAL A 17 -16.98 11.04 -3.41
N ALA A 18 -16.98 10.00 -4.24
CA ALA A 18 -17.11 10.14 -5.69
C ALA A 18 -18.42 10.85 -6.09
N ARG A 19 -19.54 10.50 -5.43
CA ARG A 19 -20.84 11.17 -5.69
C ARG A 19 -20.82 12.66 -5.29
N SER A 20 -20.25 13.00 -4.16
CA SER A 20 -20.14 14.39 -3.72
C SER A 20 -19.29 15.22 -4.70
N ILE A 21 -18.12 14.71 -5.07
CA ILE A 21 -17.23 15.38 -6.03
C ILE A 21 -17.91 15.48 -7.40
N ALA A 22 -18.55 14.41 -7.88
CA ALA A 22 -19.23 14.41 -9.18
C ALA A 22 -20.38 15.42 -9.25
N ALA A 23 -21.13 15.57 -8.17
CA ALA A 23 -22.22 16.56 -8.08
C ALA A 23 -21.67 17.99 -8.29
N VAL A 24 -20.59 18.34 -7.60
CA VAL A 24 -19.95 19.64 -7.68
C VAL A 24 -19.33 19.91 -9.07
N LEU A 25 -18.76 18.86 -9.70
CA LEU A 25 -18.13 18.98 -11.02
C LEU A 25 -19.11 18.84 -12.19
N GLY A 26 -20.41 18.66 -11.95
CA GLY A 26 -21.41 18.47 -12.99
C GLY A 26 -21.33 17.11 -13.69
N ALA A 27 -20.71 16.09 -13.06
CA ALA A 27 -20.62 14.73 -13.58
C ALA A 27 -21.82 13.87 -13.11
N GLY A 28 -23.02 14.25 -13.52
CA GLY A 28 -24.27 13.67 -13.01
C GLY A 28 -24.71 12.36 -13.68
N ARG A 29 -24.17 12.00 -14.84
CA ARG A 29 -24.58 10.81 -15.59
C ARG A 29 -23.98 9.54 -14.96
N ARG A 30 -24.85 8.61 -14.57
CA ARG A 30 -24.43 7.34 -13.96
C ARG A 30 -24.07 6.31 -15.02
N GLU A 31 -22.92 5.72 -14.84
CA GLU A 31 -22.39 4.61 -15.64
C GLU A 31 -22.04 3.42 -14.73
N ASP A 32 -21.63 2.30 -15.32
CA ASP A 32 -21.22 1.13 -14.55
C ASP A 32 -19.81 1.34 -13.93
N GLY A 33 -19.79 1.62 -12.63
CA GLY A 33 -18.57 1.85 -11.85
C GLY A 33 -17.97 3.26 -11.93
N PHE A 34 -18.67 4.23 -12.56
CA PHE A 34 -18.24 5.63 -12.59
C PHE A 34 -19.41 6.60 -12.87
N LEU A 35 -19.12 7.90 -12.77
CA LEU A 35 -20.03 8.99 -13.11
C LEU A 35 -19.36 9.83 -14.20
N SER A 36 -20.15 10.40 -15.13
CA SER A 36 -19.63 11.21 -16.23
C SER A 36 -20.38 12.51 -16.42
N GLY A 37 -19.71 13.53 -16.92
CA GLY A 37 -20.27 14.86 -17.22
C GLY A 37 -19.27 15.98 -16.95
N GLY A 38 -19.56 17.18 -17.40
CA GLY A 38 -18.75 18.37 -17.14
C GLY A 38 -17.26 18.28 -17.56
N GLY A 39 -16.91 17.34 -18.46
CA GLY A 39 -15.50 17.08 -18.81
C GLY A 39 -14.77 16.15 -17.81
N TYR A 40 -15.50 15.53 -16.90
CA TYR A 40 -14.97 14.63 -15.89
C TYR A 40 -15.55 13.22 -16.01
N LEU A 41 -14.70 12.23 -15.68
CA LEU A 41 -15.08 10.87 -15.35
C LEU A 41 -14.72 10.66 -13.87
N VAL A 42 -15.68 10.40 -13.01
CA VAL A 42 -15.46 10.24 -11.57
C VAL A 42 -15.72 8.80 -11.18
N SER A 43 -14.66 8.10 -10.81
CA SER A 43 -14.72 6.72 -10.37
C SER A 43 -14.18 6.60 -8.93
N TRP A 44 -14.19 5.38 -8.39
CA TRP A 44 -13.82 5.15 -6.99
C TRP A 44 -13.13 3.81 -6.82
N CYS A 45 -12.45 3.70 -5.69
CA CYS A 45 -12.05 2.43 -5.10
C CYS A 45 -13.11 2.00 -4.05
N PHE A 46 -12.98 0.82 -3.51
CA PHE A 46 -13.68 0.36 -2.31
C PHE A 46 -12.65 0.17 -1.17
N GLY A 47 -11.92 1.24 -0.84
CA GLY A 47 -10.69 1.14 -0.09
C GLY A 47 -9.59 0.46 -0.91
N HIS A 48 -8.78 -0.40 -0.32
CA HIS A 48 -7.78 -1.17 -1.07
C HIS A 48 -8.45 -2.14 -2.04
N LEU A 49 -8.21 -1.97 -3.35
CA LEU A 49 -8.67 -2.90 -4.38
C LEU A 49 -7.75 -4.11 -4.48
N ALA A 50 -6.48 -3.92 -4.19
CA ALA A 50 -5.48 -4.97 -4.15
C ALA A 50 -4.65 -4.84 -2.88
N GLU A 51 -4.21 -5.99 -2.37
CA GLU A 51 -3.39 -6.14 -1.18
C GLU A 51 -2.13 -6.94 -1.52
N LEU A 52 -1.11 -6.87 -0.66
CA LEU A 52 0.05 -7.72 -0.79
C LEU A 52 -0.39 -9.19 -0.69
N SER A 53 0.06 -10.02 -1.62
CA SER A 53 -0.32 -11.43 -1.69
C SER A 53 0.13 -12.19 -0.45
N ASP A 54 -0.61 -13.24 -0.09
CA ASP A 54 -0.23 -14.16 0.97
C ASP A 54 1.05 -14.94 0.62
N ALA A 55 1.64 -15.62 1.60
CA ALA A 55 2.91 -16.28 1.45
C ALA A 55 2.90 -17.41 0.41
N ASP A 56 1.79 -18.13 0.30
CA ASP A 56 1.59 -19.22 -0.66
C ASP A 56 1.60 -18.77 -2.12
N ALA A 57 1.29 -17.50 -2.39
CA ALA A 57 1.44 -16.93 -3.72
C ALA A 57 2.90 -16.81 -4.19
N TYR A 58 3.86 -16.84 -3.26
CA TYR A 58 5.29 -16.80 -3.56
C TYR A 58 5.89 -18.20 -3.72
N ASP A 59 5.41 -19.17 -2.94
CA ASP A 59 5.81 -20.57 -3.02
C ASP A 59 4.72 -21.43 -2.32
N GLU A 60 4.21 -22.43 -3.02
CA GLU A 60 3.15 -23.33 -2.49
C GLU A 60 3.50 -23.99 -1.15
N LYS A 61 4.80 -24.18 -0.86
CA LYS A 61 5.24 -24.72 0.44
C LYS A 61 4.81 -23.86 1.62
N TYR A 62 4.63 -22.53 1.42
CA TYR A 62 4.19 -21.60 2.46
C TYR A 62 2.69 -21.69 2.77
N GLY A 63 1.91 -22.44 1.99
CA GLY A 63 0.51 -22.75 2.31
C GLY A 63 0.36 -23.59 3.59
N LYS A 64 1.43 -24.31 4.00
CA LYS A 64 1.51 -24.99 5.31
C LYS A 64 2.63 -24.36 6.13
N TRP A 65 2.26 -23.68 7.19
CA TRP A 65 3.20 -23.00 8.08
C TRP A 65 4.18 -23.97 8.75
N ARG A 66 5.46 -23.79 8.49
CA ARG A 66 6.56 -24.53 9.11
C ARG A 66 7.60 -23.54 9.64
N ARG A 67 8.19 -23.85 10.78
CA ARG A 67 9.22 -22.99 11.40
C ARG A 67 10.50 -22.92 10.56
N GLU A 68 10.84 -24.02 9.89
CA GLU A 68 12.01 -24.12 9.02
C GLU A 68 11.95 -23.23 7.78
N ASP A 69 10.73 -22.87 7.34
CA ASP A 69 10.53 -22.01 6.17
C ASP A 69 10.72 -20.53 6.49
N LEU A 70 10.89 -20.17 7.75
CA LEU A 70 11.08 -18.78 8.17
C LEU A 70 12.57 -18.38 8.16
N PRO A 71 12.90 -17.11 7.85
CA PRO A 71 11.99 -16.03 7.50
C PRO A 71 11.54 -16.09 6.03
N ILE A 72 10.28 -15.78 5.76
CA ILE A 72 9.75 -15.58 4.41
C ILE A 72 10.05 -14.11 4.02
N LEU A 73 10.95 -13.94 3.06
CA LEU A 73 11.41 -12.62 2.61
C LEU A 73 11.32 -12.59 1.07
N PRO A 74 10.23 -12.04 0.51
CA PRO A 74 10.05 -11.95 -0.94
C PRO A 74 11.13 -11.07 -1.59
N ASP A 75 11.68 -11.50 -2.72
CA ASP A 75 12.58 -10.67 -3.54
C ASP A 75 11.79 -9.66 -4.38
N SER A 76 10.59 -10.03 -4.80
CA SER A 76 9.63 -9.17 -5.50
C SER A 76 8.27 -9.22 -4.80
N TRP A 77 7.57 -8.08 -4.79
CA TRP A 77 6.27 -7.98 -4.13
C TRP A 77 5.14 -8.25 -5.13
N GLN A 78 4.27 -9.20 -4.78
CA GLN A 78 3.08 -9.53 -5.54
C GLN A 78 1.84 -8.92 -4.88
N TYR A 79 0.83 -8.65 -5.71
CA TYR A 79 -0.44 -8.10 -5.26
C TYR A 79 -1.58 -8.98 -5.76
N THR A 80 -2.54 -9.21 -4.89
CA THR A 80 -3.78 -9.93 -5.20
C THR A 80 -4.95 -8.96 -5.15
N VAL A 81 -5.76 -8.96 -6.20
CA VAL A 81 -7.02 -8.22 -6.24
C VAL A 81 -8.11 -9.10 -5.66
N ALA A 82 -8.85 -8.61 -4.66
CA ALA A 82 -9.96 -9.34 -4.07
C ALA A 82 -11.05 -9.61 -5.14
N GLN A 83 -11.63 -10.79 -5.08
CA GLN A 83 -12.53 -11.30 -6.13
C GLN A 83 -13.77 -10.40 -6.31
N ASP A 84 -14.32 -9.90 -5.22
CA ASP A 84 -15.44 -8.96 -5.17
C ASP A 84 -15.10 -7.56 -5.72
N LYS A 85 -13.81 -7.20 -5.76
CA LYS A 85 -13.31 -5.91 -6.23
C LYS A 85 -12.77 -5.94 -7.67
N GLN A 86 -12.70 -7.12 -8.28
CA GLN A 86 -12.15 -7.32 -9.63
C GLN A 86 -12.91 -6.49 -10.70
N LYS A 87 -14.23 -6.41 -10.57
CA LYS A 87 -15.05 -5.63 -11.49
C LYS A 87 -14.65 -4.15 -11.48
N GLN A 88 -14.48 -3.58 -10.30
CA GLN A 88 -14.10 -2.17 -10.15
C GLN A 88 -12.65 -1.90 -10.60
N MET A 89 -11.74 -2.82 -10.34
CA MET A 89 -10.37 -2.73 -10.85
C MET A 89 -10.35 -2.72 -12.37
N ASN A 90 -11.15 -3.56 -13.03
CA ASN A 90 -11.29 -3.59 -14.49
C ASN A 90 -11.91 -2.30 -15.03
N THR A 91 -12.92 -1.74 -14.36
CA THR A 91 -13.48 -0.42 -14.72
C THR A 91 -12.44 0.67 -14.67
N LEU A 92 -11.65 0.75 -13.58
CA LEU A 92 -10.56 1.72 -13.47
C LEU A 92 -9.51 1.53 -14.56
N ARG A 93 -9.14 0.27 -14.86
CA ARG A 93 -8.23 -0.04 -15.96
C ARG A 93 -8.74 0.50 -17.29
N ALA A 94 -9.99 0.22 -17.62
CA ALA A 94 -10.61 0.70 -18.86
C ALA A 94 -10.61 2.24 -18.94
N LEU A 95 -10.97 2.92 -17.83
CA LEU A 95 -10.98 4.39 -17.78
C LEU A 95 -9.58 5.00 -17.90
N MET A 96 -8.60 4.42 -17.23
CA MET A 96 -7.20 4.88 -17.24
C MET A 96 -6.55 4.75 -18.62
N HIS A 97 -7.01 3.81 -19.44
CA HIS A 97 -6.48 3.56 -20.79
C HIS A 97 -7.27 4.21 -21.91
N ARG A 98 -8.33 4.97 -21.62
CA ARG A 98 -9.10 5.69 -22.65
C ARG A 98 -8.24 6.78 -23.30
N ASP A 99 -8.28 6.88 -24.61
CA ASP A 99 -7.52 7.88 -25.37
C ASP A 99 -8.00 9.32 -25.10
N ASP A 100 -9.29 9.48 -24.78
CA ASP A 100 -9.90 10.76 -24.46
C ASP A 100 -9.72 11.21 -23.00
N VAL A 101 -9.04 10.41 -22.17
CA VAL A 101 -8.60 10.81 -20.82
C VAL A 101 -7.16 11.34 -20.89
N TYR A 102 -6.95 12.61 -20.55
CA TYR A 102 -5.63 13.24 -20.64
C TYR A 102 -4.82 13.24 -19.33
N GLU A 103 -5.49 13.23 -18.18
CA GLU A 103 -4.83 13.14 -16.86
C GLU A 103 -5.72 12.43 -15.84
N VAL A 104 -5.11 11.96 -14.76
CA VAL A 104 -5.78 11.29 -13.65
C VAL A 104 -5.60 12.10 -12.37
N VAL A 105 -6.69 12.36 -11.66
CA VAL A 105 -6.68 13.05 -10.35
C VAL A 105 -6.86 12.03 -9.24
N ASN A 106 -5.87 11.95 -8.37
CA ASN A 106 -6.01 11.23 -7.10
C ASN A 106 -6.83 12.09 -6.13
N ALA A 107 -8.07 11.70 -5.91
CA ALA A 107 -9.02 12.29 -4.97
C ALA A 107 -9.34 11.34 -3.80
N CYS A 108 -8.45 10.41 -3.47
CA CYS A 108 -8.53 9.63 -2.24
C CYS A 108 -8.21 10.51 -1.03
N ASP A 109 -8.53 10.03 0.17
CA ASP A 109 -8.37 10.76 1.41
C ASP A 109 -6.96 11.39 1.53
N ALA A 110 -6.90 12.59 2.13
CA ALA A 110 -5.66 13.35 2.31
C ALA A 110 -4.77 12.70 3.38
N GLY A 111 -4.01 11.68 3.00
CA GLY A 111 -3.18 10.92 3.90
C GLY A 111 -2.39 9.81 3.22
N ARG A 112 -1.56 9.11 3.99
CA ARG A 112 -0.73 8.00 3.53
C ARG A 112 -1.54 6.86 2.92
N GLU A 113 -2.67 6.52 3.55
CA GLU A 113 -3.53 5.41 3.09
C GLU A 113 -4.18 5.75 1.74
N GLY A 114 -4.75 6.97 1.60
CA GLY A 114 -5.33 7.39 0.33
C GLY A 114 -4.32 7.41 -0.81
N GLU A 115 -3.06 7.78 -0.52
CA GLU A 115 -1.97 7.72 -1.50
C GLU A 115 -1.64 6.27 -1.87
N LEU A 116 -1.58 5.36 -0.90
CA LEU A 116 -1.31 3.93 -1.11
C LEU A 116 -2.43 3.28 -1.95
N ILE A 117 -3.70 3.53 -1.59
CA ILE A 117 -4.86 2.99 -2.31
C ILE A 117 -4.83 3.38 -3.78
N PHE A 118 -4.67 4.69 -4.06
CA PHE A 118 -4.63 5.20 -5.42
C PHE A 118 -3.45 4.65 -6.21
N ARG A 119 -2.22 4.79 -5.68
CA ARG A 119 -0.99 4.39 -6.37
C ARG A 119 -0.93 2.88 -6.63
N THR A 120 -1.45 2.06 -5.72
CA THR A 120 -1.54 0.62 -5.93
C THR A 120 -2.43 0.32 -7.13
N ALA A 121 -3.64 0.90 -7.21
CA ALA A 121 -4.53 0.71 -8.34
C ALA A 121 -3.93 1.27 -9.65
N TYR A 122 -3.32 2.46 -9.60
CA TYR A 122 -2.69 3.10 -10.74
C TYR A 122 -1.53 2.27 -11.32
N ASN A 123 -0.63 1.79 -10.46
CA ASN A 123 0.54 1.02 -10.86
C ASN A 123 0.17 -0.38 -11.38
N LEU A 124 -0.77 -1.08 -10.72
CA LEU A 124 -1.24 -2.40 -11.16
C LEU A 124 -1.97 -2.34 -12.50
N ASN A 125 -2.59 -1.22 -12.82
CA ASN A 125 -3.18 -0.99 -14.13
C ASN A 125 -2.16 -0.51 -15.18
N ASN A 126 -0.87 -0.36 -14.85
CA ASN A 126 0.18 0.14 -15.74
C ASN A 126 -0.18 1.49 -16.41
N CYS A 127 -0.92 2.33 -15.71
CA CYS A 127 -1.26 3.66 -16.20
C CYS A 127 -0.02 4.54 -16.27
N ARG A 128 0.11 5.34 -17.35
CA ARG A 128 1.23 6.26 -17.57
C ARG A 128 0.80 7.71 -17.74
N LYS A 129 -0.49 7.98 -17.52
CA LYS A 129 -1.02 9.34 -17.65
C LYS A 129 -0.54 10.22 -16.51
N ARG A 130 -0.48 11.51 -16.75
CA ARG A 130 -0.11 12.49 -15.72
C ARG A 130 -1.03 12.37 -14.52
N VAL A 131 -0.46 12.40 -13.32
CA VAL A 131 -1.22 12.36 -12.07
C VAL A 131 -1.24 13.74 -11.43
N LYS A 132 -2.42 14.17 -11.05
CA LYS A 132 -2.65 15.32 -10.17
C LYS A 132 -3.22 14.86 -8.84
N ARG A 133 -3.02 15.64 -7.80
CA ARG A 133 -3.49 15.35 -6.44
C ARG A 133 -4.46 16.41 -5.96
N LEU A 134 -5.67 15.98 -5.63
CA LEU A 134 -6.63 16.78 -4.86
C LEU A 134 -6.33 16.57 -3.36
N TRP A 135 -5.95 17.63 -2.68
CA TRP A 135 -5.63 17.58 -1.26
C TRP A 135 -6.57 18.50 -0.48
N ILE A 136 -7.67 17.91 0.00
CA ILE A 136 -8.71 18.61 0.76
C ILE A 136 -9.04 17.85 2.04
N SER A 137 -9.44 18.58 3.07
CA SER A 137 -9.86 18.04 4.38
C SER A 137 -11.36 18.16 4.62
N SER A 138 -12.07 18.85 3.74
CA SER A 138 -13.53 19.03 3.80
C SER A 138 -14.18 18.61 2.48
N MET A 139 -15.42 18.09 2.56
CA MET A 139 -16.25 17.71 1.41
C MET A 139 -17.32 18.76 1.10
N GLU A 140 -17.18 19.98 1.61
CA GLU A 140 -18.04 21.11 1.25
C GLU A 140 -17.76 21.53 -0.20
N ASP A 141 -18.82 21.96 -0.91
CA ASP A 141 -18.74 22.30 -2.34
C ASP A 141 -17.66 23.34 -2.62
N ALA A 142 -17.56 24.36 -1.78
CA ALA A 142 -16.54 25.41 -1.91
C ALA A 142 -15.11 24.86 -1.76
N ALA A 143 -14.89 23.90 -0.84
CA ALA A 143 -13.61 23.27 -0.62
C ALA A 143 -13.22 22.36 -1.79
N ILE A 144 -14.18 21.64 -2.36
CA ILE A 144 -13.98 20.81 -3.56
C ILE A 144 -13.59 21.70 -4.74
N LEU A 145 -14.35 22.75 -5.05
CA LEU A 145 -14.04 23.67 -6.15
C LEU A 145 -12.66 24.29 -5.99
N HIS A 146 -12.38 24.87 -4.83
CA HIS A 146 -11.06 25.45 -4.54
C HIS A 146 -9.93 24.41 -4.68
N GLY A 147 -10.17 23.16 -4.27
CA GLY A 147 -9.19 22.08 -4.40
C GLY A 147 -8.93 21.72 -5.87
N PHE A 148 -9.95 21.73 -6.73
CA PHE A 148 -9.80 21.49 -8.17
C PHE A 148 -9.10 22.63 -8.90
N ASP A 149 -9.26 23.86 -8.44
CA ASP A 149 -8.52 25.03 -8.95
C ASP A 149 -7.03 24.98 -8.54
N ASN A 150 -6.70 24.28 -7.45
CA ASN A 150 -5.38 24.19 -6.85
C ASN A 150 -4.82 22.76 -6.83
N LEU A 151 -5.06 21.98 -7.87
CA LEU A 151 -4.52 20.62 -7.99
C LEU A 151 -2.98 20.63 -8.01
N ARG A 152 -2.38 19.86 -7.13
CA ARG A 152 -0.93 19.70 -7.03
C ARG A 152 -0.41 18.62 -7.97
N ASP A 153 0.89 18.62 -8.21
CA ASP A 153 1.52 17.54 -8.98
C ASP A 153 1.58 16.27 -8.14
N GLY A 154 1.25 15.12 -8.76
CA GLY A 154 1.30 13.84 -8.07
C GLY A 154 2.69 13.49 -7.56
N ALA A 155 3.76 13.93 -8.23
CA ALA A 155 5.13 13.66 -7.83
C ALA A 155 5.51 14.27 -6.46
N GLU A 156 4.86 15.35 -6.04
CA GLU A 156 5.08 15.94 -4.71
C GLU A 156 4.76 14.95 -3.56
N TYR A 157 3.97 13.92 -3.85
CA TYR A 157 3.51 12.92 -2.88
C TYR A 157 4.25 11.58 -2.97
N ASP A 158 5.32 11.49 -3.77
CA ASP A 158 6.08 10.24 -3.93
C ASP A 158 6.70 9.75 -2.62
N ASN A 159 7.22 10.66 -1.79
CA ASN A 159 7.75 10.32 -0.47
C ASN A 159 6.66 9.84 0.50
N LEU A 160 5.45 10.42 0.39
CA LEU A 160 4.31 9.99 1.20
C LEU A 160 3.88 8.56 0.80
N TYR A 161 3.81 8.29 -0.50
CA TYR A 161 3.56 6.95 -1.03
C TYR A 161 4.63 5.96 -0.59
N ALA A 162 5.92 6.30 -0.73
CA ALA A 162 7.02 5.46 -0.31
C ALA A 162 6.92 5.10 1.19
N SER A 163 6.59 6.07 2.04
CA SER A 163 6.36 5.84 3.48
C SER A 163 5.20 4.87 3.74
N ALA A 164 4.07 5.02 3.02
CA ALA A 164 2.92 4.14 3.15
C ALA A 164 3.26 2.71 2.70
N LEU A 165 3.93 2.59 1.56
CA LEU A 165 4.37 1.31 1.00
C LEU A 165 5.36 0.58 1.92
N CYS A 166 6.33 1.32 2.48
CA CYS A 166 7.27 0.78 3.46
C CYS A 166 6.54 0.20 4.68
N ARG A 167 5.56 0.93 5.20
CA ARG A 167 4.76 0.48 6.32
C ARG A 167 3.98 -0.79 5.97
N SER A 168 3.27 -0.80 4.83
CA SER A 168 2.50 -1.97 4.39
C SER A 168 3.37 -3.22 4.27
N LYS A 169 4.56 -3.09 3.68
CA LYS A 169 5.53 -4.18 3.57
C LYS A 169 6.08 -4.64 4.92
N ALA A 170 6.36 -3.71 5.83
CA ALA A 170 6.80 -4.03 7.17
C ALA A 170 5.72 -4.75 7.98
N ASP A 171 4.48 -4.28 7.91
CA ASP A 171 3.34 -4.92 8.57
C ASP A 171 3.10 -6.35 8.01
N TRP A 172 3.24 -6.55 6.70
CA TRP A 172 3.18 -7.87 6.06
C TRP A 172 4.32 -8.78 6.57
N LEU A 173 5.56 -8.31 6.53
CA LEU A 173 6.71 -9.09 6.99
C LEU A 173 6.55 -9.52 8.44
N VAL A 174 6.16 -8.61 9.33
CA VAL A 174 5.97 -8.91 10.75
C VAL A 174 4.76 -9.83 10.95
N GLY A 175 3.65 -9.57 10.25
CA GLY A 175 2.43 -10.37 10.33
C GLY A 175 2.67 -11.82 9.93
N ILE A 176 3.31 -12.02 8.79
CA ILE A 176 3.64 -13.32 8.25
C ILE A 176 4.58 -14.13 9.18
N GLN A 177 5.60 -13.49 9.78
CA GLN A 177 6.54 -14.15 10.69
C GLN A 177 5.91 -14.50 12.05
N ARG A 178 4.78 -13.87 12.41
CA ARG A 178 4.12 -14.01 13.72
C ARG A 178 2.98 -15.03 13.75
N HIS A 179 2.82 -15.84 12.74
CA HIS A 179 1.76 -16.86 12.76
C HIS A 179 1.81 -17.74 14.02
N PRO A 180 0.67 -18.11 14.62
CA PRO A 180 0.56 -18.74 15.95
C PRO A 180 1.51 -19.90 16.28
N PRO A 181 1.89 -20.80 15.34
CA PRO A 181 2.79 -21.90 15.67
C PRO A 181 4.22 -21.47 16.01
N VAL A 182 4.65 -20.28 15.54
CA VAL A 182 6.05 -19.83 15.65
C VAL A 182 6.33 -19.08 16.95
N PHE A 183 5.30 -18.45 17.54
CA PHE A 183 5.42 -17.60 18.73
C PHE A 183 4.72 -18.12 19.97
N ARG A 184 4.38 -19.44 20.04
CA ARG A 184 3.82 -20.04 21.25
C ARG A 184 4.73 -19.87 22.48
N ASP A 185 6.04 -19.74 22.25
CA ASP A 185 7.04 -19.62 23.30
C ASP A 185 7.40 -18.16 23.67
N VAL A 186 6.79 -17.18 23.03
CA VAL A 186 6.99 -15.76 23.36
C VAL A 186 5.79 -15.28 24.17
N PRO A 187 5.95 -14.94 25.46
CA PRO A 187 4.84 -14.46 26.27
C PRO A 187 4.20 -13.23 25.62
N PRO A 188 2.84 -13.14 25.61
CA PRO A 188 2.17 -11.99 25.05
C PRO A 188 2.51 -10.74 25.87
N HIS A 189 3.21 -9.80 25.28
CA HIS A 189 3.35 -8.48 25.86
C HIS A 189 1.99 -7.75 25.75
N PRO A 190 1.34 -7.37 26.84
CA PRO A 190 -0.05 -6.90 26.83
C PRO A 190 -0.28 -5.59 26.06
N GLU A 191 0.76 -4.86 25.68
CA GLU A 191 0.63 -3.53 25.10
C GLU A 191 1.15 -3.36 23.65
N ARG A 192 1.57 -4.44 22.99
CA ARG A 192 2.16 -4.32 21.67
C ARG A 192 1.41 -5.14 20.63
N GLY A 193 0.34 -4.57 20.07
CA GLY A 193 -0.22 -5.06 18.81
C GLY A 193 0.81 -4.96 17.66
N ALA A 194 0.55 -5.57 16.50
CA ALA A 194 1.43 -5.59 15.33
C ALA A 194 2.03 -4.20 14.99
N ARG A 195 1.26 -3.13 15.20
CA ARG A 195 1.72 -1.73 15.05
C ARG A 195 2.87 -1.33 15.97
N GLY A 196 2.92 -1.86 17.20
CA GLY A 196 3.98 -1.53 18.16
C GLY A 196 5.32 -2.18 17.82
N ILE A 197 5.32 -3.31 17.12
CA ILE A 197 6.55 -4.02 16.73
C ILE A 197 7.18 -3.40 15.49
N ALA A 198 6.37 -2.99 14.50
CA ALA A 198 6.87 -2.23 13.37
C ALA A 198 7.52 -0.90 13.83
N HIS A 199 6.92 -0.24 14.84
CA HIS A 199 7.52 0.96 15.47
C HIS A 199 8.79 0.66 16.24
N ALA A 200 8.89 -0.46 16.94
CA ALA A 200 10.09 -0.84 17.69
C ALA A 200 11.25 -1.25 16.75
N CYS A 201 10.95 -1.90 15.63
CA CYS A 201 11.95 -2.19 14.60
C CYS A 201 12.44 -0.91 13.90
N ALA A 202 11.55 0.04 13.62
CA ALA A 202 11.91 1.34 13.07
C ALA A 202 12.69 2.21 14.07
N ALA A 203 12.33 2.19 15.35
CA ALA A 203 13.01 2.92 16.41
C ALA A 203 14.40 2.32 16.75
N GLY A 204 14.55 0.99 16.68
CA GLY A 204 15.84 0.32 16.83
C GLY A 204 16.85 0.67 15.72
N ALA A 205 16.35 0.96 14.51
CA ALA A 205 17.17 1.46 13.41
C ALA A 205 17.50 2.97 13.54
N ALA A 206 16.69 3.73 14.29
CA ALA A 206 16.86 5.17 14.49
C ALA A 206 17.77 5.53 15.68
N GLY A 207 18.24 4.55 16.46
CA GLY A 207 19.03 4.74 17.68
C GLY A 207 20.46 5.25 17.48
N SER A 208 20.89 5.59 16.28
CA SER A 208 22.17 6.23 16.02
C SER A 208 22.05 7.38 15.01
N GLY A 209 21.66 8.55 15.54
CA GLY A 209 21.83 9.82 14.83
C GLY A 209 20.71 10.13 13.83
N ASN A 210 20.26 11.36 13.94
CA ASN A 210 19.18 12.03 13.23
C ASN A 210 19.43 12.11 11.71
N LYS A 211 19.46 10.97 10.98
CA LYS A 211 19.52 10.92 9.53
C LYS A 211 18.12 10.67 8.96
N ARG A 212 17.68 11.55 8.06
CA ARG A 212 16.49 11.31 7.24
C ARG A 212 16.67 10.00 6.48
N LEU A 213 15.82 9.01 6.78
CA LEU A 213 15.79 7.74 6.07
C LEU A 213 15.34 7.97 4.63
N SER A 214 16.16 7.57 3.67
CA SER A 214 15.83 7.56 2.25
C SER A 214 15.19 6.22 1.84
N ALA A 215 14.53 6.18 0.67
CA ALA A 215 13.99 4.92 0.13
C ALA A 215 15.08 3.84 -0.07
N GLY A 216 16.36 4.24 -0.26
CA GLY A 216 17.50 3.35 -0.32
C GLY A 216 17.81 2.66 1.03
N ASP A 217 17.52 3.34 2.15
CA ASP A 217 17.76 2.77 3.49
C ASP A 217 16.78 1.64 3.82
N PHE A 218 15.62 1.59 3.15
CA PHE A 218 14.67 0.49 3.31
C PHE A 218 15.09 -0.80 2.61
N LEU A 219 15.75 -0.73 1.47
CA LEU A 219 16.40 -1.88 0.85
C LEU A 219 17.54 -2.42 1.72
N HIS A 220 18.23 -1.54 2.44
CA HIS A 220 19.17 -1.93 3.51
C HIS A 220 18.45 -2.57 4.71
N GLY A 221 17.23 -2.16 5.04
CA GLY A 221 16.42 -2.76 6.10
C GLY A 221 16.12 -4.24 5.87
N GLN A 222 15.84 -4.66 4.63
CA GLN A 222 15.71 -6.08 4.28
C GLN A 222 17.01 -6.86 4.49
N SER A 223 18.15 -6.27 4.13
CA SER A 223 19.47 -6.87 4.33
C SER A 223 19.82 -6.95 5.83
N TYR A 224 19.44 -5.93 6.61
CA TYR A 224 19.62 -5.91 8.07
C TYR A 224 18.71 -6.92 8.78
N PHE A 225 17.47 -7.09 8.34
CA PHE A 225 16.55 -8.10 8.85
C PHE A 225 17.05 -9.52 8.56
N ARG A 226 17.57 -9.77 7.35
CA ARG A 226 18.26 -11.03 6.98
C ARG A 226 19.49 -11.27 7.86
N TYR A 227 20.24 -10.22 8.19
CA TYR A 227 21.42 -10.30 9.05
C TYR A 227 21.05 -10.67 10.49
N LEU A 228 20.05 -10.03 11.09
CA LEU A 228 19.59 -10.32 12.45
C LEU A 228 19.06 -11.75 12.58
N PHE A 229 18.31 -12.22 11.61
CA PHE A 229 17.79 -13.61 11.61
C PHE A 229 18.90 -14.66 11.47
N ARG A 230 19.94 -14.38 10.65
CA ARG A 230 21.13 -15.25 10.55
C ARG A 230 21.92 -15.28 11.85
N ARG A 231 22.02 -14.16 12.52
CA ARG A 231 22.75 -14.07 13.80
C ARG A 231 22.00 -14.77 14.94
N GLY A 232 20.68 -14.65 14.98
CA GLY A 232 19.84 -15.37 15.93
C GLY A 232 19.97 -16.91 15.81
N ARG A 233 20.01 -17.43 14.59
CA ARG A 233 20.25 -18.87 14.34
C ARG A 233 21.64 -19.35 14.80
N LYS A 234 22.69 -18.54 14.66
CA LYS A 234 24.03 -18.88 15.16
C LYS A 234 24.08 -18.94 16.68
N ILE A 235 23.37 -18.08 17.38
CA ILE A 235 23.31 -18.08 18.84
C ILE A 235 22.57 -19.31 19.37
N GLN A 236 21.50 -19.75 18.75
CA GLN A 236 20.76 -20.98 19.12
C GLN A 236 21.56 -22.25 18.79
N GLY A 237 22.36 -22.26 17.74
CA GLY A 237 23.24 -23.39 17.41
C GLY A 237 24.45 -23.54 18.35
N GLN A 238 24.88 -22.48 19.01
CA GLN A 238 25.98 -22.54 19.99
C GLN A 238 25.54 -22.89 21.41
N SER A 239 24.30 -22.68 21.79
CA SER A 239 23.78 -23.07 23.11
C SER A 239 23.44 -24.56 23.21
N GLY A 240 23.29 -25.26 22.10
CA GLY A 240 23.02 -26.71 22.07
C GLY A 240 24.25 -27.63 22.13
N SER A 241 25.47 -27.09 22.02
CA SER A 241 26.70 -27.90 21.98
C SER A 241 27.56 -27.88 23.25
N ARG A 242 27.08 -27.26 24.35
CA ARG A 242 27.84 -27.13 25.61
C ARG A 242 27.34 -27.98 26.78
N SER A 243 26.50 -28.98 26.57
CA SER A 243 25.99 -29.83 27.65
C SER A 243 26.30 -31.33 27.50
N ALA A 244 27.44 -31.67 26.93
CA ALA A 244 27.92 -33.04 26.92
C ALA A 244 29.46 -33.12 26.98
N GLU A 245 30.04 -32.69 28.08
CA GLU A 245 31.35 -33.18 28.52
C GLU A 245 31.57 -32.68 29.95
N GLY A 246 31.55 -33.61 30.89
CA GLY A 246 32.00 -33.35 32.24
C GLY A 246 31.32 -34.17 33.34
N LYS A 247 31.57 -35.48 33.35
CA LYS A 247 31.68 -36.29 34.61
C LYS A 247 32.25 -37.67 34.29
N MET A 248 33.49 -37.80 34.53
CA MET A 248 34.12 -38.94 35.23
C MET A 248 35.31 -38.42 35.95
#